data_46de537c5e4d487f3416293b97ca19fb
#
_entry.id   46de537c5e4d487f3416293b97ca19fb
#
_cell.length_a   1.000
_cell.length_b   1.000
_cell.length_c   1.000
_cell.angle_alpha   90.00
_cell.angle_beta   90.00
_cell.angle_gamma   90.00
#
_symmetry.space_group_name_H-M   'P 1'
#
loop_
_entity.id
_entity.type
_entity.pdbx_description
1 polymer ?
#
loop_
_entity_poly.entity_id
_entity_poly.type
_entity_poly.pdbx_seq_one_letter_code
_entity_poly.pdbx_strand_id
1 'polypeptide(L)'
;GERKYVLRGGSGYFIGRLPFVWLVSAVGNANCGQSTYYYNEQKDAKYGQPGFHTSVADMLKDPNLNLPAATDPAAPSGATIIDRDLKMNATWKSSLALDAKLPGDIDFTLEGIFSKEFNPATVTNLGRKFKGEQEIAPGDVRRMFEYSNSNKTDAYYITNAGNSAYYYSLTASLAKTFDFGLHLSASYTRSYAKSYGDGIGDQ
;
A
#
# COMPACT_ATOMS: atom_id res chain seq x y z
N GLY A 1 5.31 0.43 49.15
CA GLY A 1 6.13 1.59 48.87
C GLY A 1 5.80 2.13 47.46
N GLU A 2 5.59 3.40 47.34
CA GLU A 2 5.39 4.04 46.02
C GLU A 2 6.66 3.87 45.17
N ARG A 3 6.50 3.37 43.95
CA ARG A 3 7.61 3.22 42.99
C ARG A 3 7.96 4.58 42.44
N LYS A 4 9.14 5.11 42.74
CA LYS A 4 9.62 6.39 42.23
C LYS A 4 10.00 6.33 40.75
N TYR A 5 10.38 5.15 40.26
CA TYR A 5 10.81 4.94 38.88
C TYR A 5 10.18 3.66 38.33
N VAL A 6 9.68 3.73 37.13
CA VAL A 6 9.15 2.57 36.38
C VAL A 6 9.78 2.58 35.00
N LEU A 7 10.46 1.51 34.61
CA LEU A 7 10.94 1.29 33.28
C LEU A 7 9.99 0.31 32.59
N ARG A 8 9.46 0.71 31.43
CA ARG A 8 8.60 -0.14 30.61
C ARG A 8 9.07 -0.13 29.18
N GLY A 9 8.89 -1.23 28.48
CA GLY A 9 9.28 -1.31 27.09
C GLY A 9 8.93 -2.65 26.48
N GLY A 10 9.08 -2.70 25.18
CA GLY A 10 8.82 -3.90 24.40
C GLY A 10 9.50 -3.83 23.05
N SER A 11 9.72 -4.99 22.46
CA SER A 11 10.26 -5.13 21.14
C SER A 11 9.59 -6.29 20.43
N GLY A 12 9.31 -6.15 19.13
CA GLY A 12 8.66 -7.19 18.35
C GLY A 12 8.98 -7.08 16.89
N TYR A 13 8.95 -8.22 16.22
CA TYR A 13 9.04 -8.33 14.76
C TYR A 13 7.69 -8.79 14.24
N PHE A 14 7.10 -7.98 13.38
CA PHE A 14 5.75 -8.16 12.87
C PHE A 14 5.81 -8.38 11.35
N ILE A 15 5.18 -9.45 10.88
CA ILE A 15 5.11 -9.78 9.46
C ILE A 15 3.71 -9.43 8.94
N GLY A 16 3.65 -8.66 7.87
CA GLY A 16 2.42 -8.31 7.17
C GLY A 16 1.90 -9.46 6.31
N ARG A 17 0.68 -9.30 5.79
CA ARG A 17 0.10 -10.20 4.78
C ARG A 17 0.25 -9.56 3.41
N LEU A 18 0.41 -10.39 2.39
CA LEU A 18 0.31 -9.94 1.01
C LEU A 18 -1.13 -9.54 0.71
N PRO A 19 -1.37 -8.37 0.08
CA PRO A 19 -2.71 -8.01 -0.38
C PRO A 19 -3.26 -9.05 -1.36
N PHE A 20 -4.46 -9.56 -1.10
CA PHE A 20 -5.09 -10.54 -1.98
C PHE A 20 -5.33 -10.02 -3.39
N VAL A 21 -5.54 -8.71 -3.55
CA VAL A 21 -5.74 -8.08 -4.85
C VAL A 21 -4.56 -8.33 -5.81
N TRP A 22 -3.34 -8.41 -5.31
CA TRP A 22 -2.18 -8.71 -6.15
C TRP A 22 -2.21 -10.14 -6.69
N LEU A 23 -2.64 -11.11 -5.86
CA LEU A 23 -2.79 -12.51 -6.28
C LEU A 23 -3.90 -12.65 -7.32
N VAL A 24 -5.05 -12.01 -7.07
CA VAL A 24 -6.18 -12.04 -8.00
C VAL A 24 -5.80 -11.39 -9.33
N SER A 25 -5.11 -10.25 -9.29
CA SER A 25 -4.65 -9.56 -10.50
C SER A 25 -3.63 -10.39 -11.29
N ALA A 26 -2.73 -11.11 -10.61
CA ALA A 26 -1.76 -11.98 -11.28
C ALA A 26 -2.45 -13.13 -12.05
N VAL A 27 -3.48 -13.73 -11.46
CA VAL A 27 -4.24 -14.81 -12.11
C VAL A 27 -5.20 -14.27 -13.17
N GLY A 28 -5.95 -13.22 -12.87
CA GLY A 28 -6.97 -12.64 -13.76
C GLY A 28 -6.36 -12.03 -15.02
N ASN A 29 -5.32 -11.22 -14.87
CA ASN A 29 -4.68 -10.54 -15.99
C ASN A 29 -3.87 -11.46 -16.89
N ALA A 30 -3.49 -12.62 -16.42
CA ALA A 30 -2.79 -13.63 -17.23
C ALA A 30 -3.72 -14.45 -18.14
N ASN A 31 -5.00 -14.13 -18.23
CA ASN A 31 -6.05 -14.92 -18.91
C ASN A 31 -6.16 -16.38 -18.41
N CYS A 32 -5.64 -16.66 -17.22
CA CYS A 32 -5.63 -18.02 -16.69
C CYS A 32 -6.94 -18.42 -16.02
N GLY A 33 -7.79 -17.48 -15.67
CA GLY A 33 -9.03 -17.76 -14.92
C GLY A 33 -10.20 -16.83 -15.18
N GLN A 34 -10.00 -15.72 -15.89
CA GLN A 34 -11.05 -14.72 -16.07
C GLN A 34 -10.87 -13.98 -17.39
N SER A 35 -11.97 -13.84 -18.15
CA SER A 35 -12.10 -12.90 -19.25
C SER A 35 -13.15 -11.86 -18.91
N THR A 36 -12.85 -10.57 -19.06
CA THR A 36 -13.77 -9.50 -18.75
C THR A 36 -14.25 -8.84 -20.03
N TYR A 37 -15.55 -8.76 -20.18
CA TYR A 37 -16.22 -8.09 -21.30
C TYR A 37 -16.97 -6.87 -20.78
N TYR A 38 -16.77 -5.76 -21.49
CA TYR A 38 -17.51 -4.53 -21.24
C TYR A 38 -18.46 -4.29 -22.40
N TYR A 39 -19.75 -4.17 -22.13
CA TYR A 39 -20.69 -3.67 -23.10
C TYR A 39 -20.39 -2.20 -23.40
N ASN A 40 -20.20 -1.88 -24.66
CA ASN A 40 -19.93 -0.53 -25.11
C ASN A 40 -21.02 -0.11 -26.11
N GLU A 41 -21.92 0.79 -25.70
CA GLU A 41 -23.03 1.25 -26.53
C GLU A 41 -22.62 1.71 -27.92
N GLN A 42 -21.46 2.34 -28.06
CA GLN A 42 -21.00 2.85 -29.37
C GLN A 42 -20.53 1.74 -30.32
N LYS A 43 -19.94 0.67 -29.77
CA LYS A 43 -19.39 -0.44 -30.56
C LYS A 43 -20.36 -1.59 -30.69
N ASP A 44 -21.15 -1.81 -29.65
CA ASP A 44 -21.99 -3.00 -29.51
C ASP A 44 -23.49 -2.72 -29.73
N ALA A 45 -23.87 -1.48 -30.08
CA ALA A 45 -25.24 -1.06 -30.33
C ALA A 45 -25.98 -1.94 -31.38
N LYS A 46 -25.22 -2.56 -32.31
CA LYS A 46 -25.78 -3.48 -33.31
C LYS A 46 -26.33 -4.79 -32.71
N TYR A 47 -25.92 -5.15 -31.50
CA TYR A 47 -26.38 -6.37 -30.80
C TYR A 47 -27.54 -6.09 -29.84
N GLY A 48 -27.89 -4.82 -29.61
CA GLY A 48 -28.85 -4.42 -28.60
C GLY A 48 -28.26 -4.43 -27.18
N GLN A 49 -29.02 -3.95 -26.23
CA GLN A 49 -28.62 -3.93 -24.82
C GLN A 49 -28.92 -5.30 -24.20
N PRO A 50 -27.94 -5.95 -23.54
CA PRO A 50 -28.19 -7.19 -22.80
C PRO A 50 -29.25 -7.01 -21.72
N GLY A 51 -30.13 -8.00 -21.58
CA GLY A 51 -31.16 -8.01 -20.54
C GLY A 51 -30.62 -8.32 -19.16
N PHE A 52 -31.43 -8.10 -18.14
CA PHE A 52 -31.12 -8.56 -16.80
C PHE A 52 -31.48 -10.04 -16.65
N HIS A 53 -30.55 -10.86 -16.23
CA HIS A 53 -30.73 -12.29 -16.03
C HIS A 53 -30.44 -12.68 -14.57
N THR A 54 -31.26 -13.56 -14.01
CA THR A 54 -31.10 -14.11 -12.66
C THR A 54 -30.25 -15.38 -12.63
N SER A 55 -29.94 -15.93 -13.80
CA SER A 55 -29.17 -17.16 -13.98
C SER A 55 -28.08 -16.94 -15.01
N VAL A 56 -26.87 -17.46 -14.73
CA VAL A 56 -25.75 -17.44 -15.67
C VAL A 56 -26.08 -18.20 -16.96
N ALA A 57 -26.84 -19.30 -16.87
CA ALA A 57 -27.23 -20.10 -18.03
C ALA A 57 -28.15 -19.33 -18.99
N ASP A 58 -29.01 -18.47 -18.48
CA ASP A 58 -29.89 -17.64 -19.30
C ASP A 58 -29.15 -16.41 -19.83
N MET A 59 -28.27 -15.85 -19.04
CA MET A 59 -27.37 -14.78 -19.48
C MET A 59 -26.52 -15.22 -20.68
N LEU A 60 -25.94 -16.39 -20.66
CA LEU A 60 -25.12 -16.91 -21.76
C LEU A 60 -25.92 -17.20 -23.04
N LYS A 61 -27.25 -17.25 -23.00
CA LYS A 61 -28.14 -17.42 -24.15
C LYS A 61 -28.64 -16.09 -24.72
N ASP A 62 -28.34 -14.98 -24.06
CA ASP A 62 -28.78 -13.65 -24.51
C ASP A 62 -28.12 -13.32 -25.85
N PRO A 63 -28.88 -13.13 -26.94
CA PRO A 63 -28.30 -12.82 -28.24
C PRO A 63 -27.61 -11.44 -28.29
N ASN A 64 -27.93 -10.58 -27.35
CA ASN A 64 -27.33 -9.25 -27.21
C ASN A 64 -26.02 -9.28 -26.41
N LEU A 65 -25.70 -10.40 -25.77
CA LEU A 65 -24.44 -10.59 -25.07
C LEU A 65 -23.39 -11.13 -26.08
N ASN A 66 -22.71 -10.20 -26.76
CA ASN A 66 -21.70 -10.56 -27.76
C ASN A 66 -20.42 -11.09 -27.09
N LEU A 67 -20.49 -12.31 -26.57
CA LEU A 67 -19.31 -12.99 -26.03
C LEU A 67 -18.50 -13.59 -27.17
N PRO A 68 -17.16 -13.47 -27.15
CA PRO A 68 -16.32 -14.17 -28.11
C PRO A 68 -16.43 -15.69 -27.88
N ALA A 69 -16.16 -16.44 -28.91
CA ALA A 69 -16.06 -17.89 -28.81
C ALA A 69 -15.02 -18.27 -27.74
N ALA A 70 -15.33 -19.27 -26.93
CA ALA A 70 -14.44 -19.77 -25.87
C ALA A 70 -13.06 -20.24 -26.40
N THR A 71 -12.93 -20.42 -27.71
CA THR A 71 -11.71 -20.86 -28.42
C THR A 71 -10.81 -19.69 -28.84
N ASP A 72 -11.26 -18.42 -28.67
CA ASP A 72 -10.45 -17.26 -29.04
C ASP A 72 -9.97 -16.55 -27.76
N PRO A 73 -8.83 -16.97 -27.19
CA PRO A 73 -8.27 -16.32 -26.02
C PRO A 73 -7.89 -14.90 -26.41
N ALA A 74 -8.63 -13.93 -25.90
CA ALA A 74 -8.26 -12.55 -26.05
C ALA A 74 -6.83 -12.36 -25.52
N ALA A 75 -6.00 -11.65 -26.26
CA ALA A 75 -4.67 -11.32 -25.79
C ALA A 75 -4.81 -10.55 -24.45
N PRO A 76 -4.01 -10.87 -23.44
CA PRO A 76 -4.09 -10.18 -22.15
C PRO A 76 -3.89 -8.69 -22.35
N SER A 77 -4.80 -7.88 -21.78
CA SER A 77 -4.70 -6.41 -21.82
C SER A 77 -3.58 -5.86 -20.94
N GLY A 78 -3.01 -6.70 -20.10
CA GLY A 78 -1.89 -6.42 -19.22
C GLY A 78 -1.48 -7.68 -18.48
N ALA A 79 -0.36 -7.62 -17.77
CA ALA A 79 0.11 -8.70 -16.92
C ALA A 79 0.49 -8.17 -15.55
N THR A 80 0.18 -8.94 -14.51
CA THR A 80 0.70 -8.70 -13.15
C THR A 80 1.56 -9.90 -12.78
N ILE A 81 2.84 -9.66 -12.56
CA ILE A 81 3.84 -10.68 -12.28
C ILE A 81 4.33 -10.46 -10.86
N ILE A 82 4.29 -11.50 -10.05
CA ILE A 82 4.82 -11.48 -8.69
C ILE A 82 6.19 -12.15 -8.71
N ASP A 83 7.17 -11.47 -8.12
CA ASP A 83 8.52 -12.00 -7.96
C ASP A 83 8.47 -13.32 -7.19
N ARG A 84 9.15 -14.34 -7.71
CA ARG A 84 9.23 -15.66 -7.07
C ARG A 84 9.85 -15.58 -5.67
N ASP A 85 10.79 -14.65 -5.47
CA ASP A 85 11.53 -14.46 -4.23
C ASP A 85 10.94 -13.33 -3.38
N LEU A 86 9.72 -12.89 -3.66
CA LEU A 86 9.02 -11.83 -2.92
C LEU A 86 8.92 -12.20 -1.44
N LYS A 87 9.51 -11.40 -0.59
CA LYS A 87 9.43 -11.52 0.86
C LYS A 87 8.29 -10.68 1.39
N MET A 88 7.58 -11.21 2.40
CA MET A 88 6.53 -10.45 3.08
C MET A 88 7.11 -9.21 3.74
N ASN A 89 6.37 -8.11 3.63
CA ASN A 89 6.70 -6.89 4.34
C ASN A 89 6.70 -7.17 5.85
N ALA A 90 7.74 -6.75 6.53
CA ALA A 90 7.90 -6.94 7.95
C ALA A 90 8.34 -5.66 8.63
N THR A 91 7.97 -5.49 9.89
CA THR A 91 8.32 -4.31 10.67
C THR A 91 8.84 -4.72 12.03
N TRP A 92 10.03 -4.28 12.37
CA TRP A 92 10.53 -4.35 13.73
C TRP A 92 10.16 -3.07 14.47
N LYS A 93 9.47 -3.21 15.60
CA LYS A 93 9.09 -2.11 16.47
C LYS A 93 9.67 -2.32 17.85
N SER A 94 10.21 -1.26 18.44
CA SER A 94 10.71 -1.22 19.81
C SER A 94 10.25 0.07 20.47
N SER A 95 9.89 -0.03 21.73
CA SER A 95 9.62 1.12 22.57
C SER A 95 10.29 0.95 23.94
N LEU A 96 10.73 2.06 24.51
CA LEU A 96 11.29 2.13 25.85
C LEU A 96 10.79 3.42 26.48
N ALA A 97 10.23 3.30 27.70
CA ALA A 97 9.77 4.44 28.46
C ALA A 97 10.23 4.38 29.91
N LEU A 98 10.58 5.53 30.43
CA LEU A 98 10.91 5.76 31.83
C LEU A 98 9.87 6.70 32.41
N ASP A 99 9.13 6.23 33.40
CA ASP A 99 8.24 7.03 34.22
C ASP A 99 8.91 7.32 35.55
N ALA A 100 8.92 8.58 35.98
CA ALA A 100 9.58 9.03 37.22
C ALA A 100 8.71 10.02 37.97
N LYS A 101 8.62 9.85 39.30
CA LYS A 101 8.08 10.88 40.18
C LYS A 101 9.21 11.81 40.62
N LEU A 102 9.14 13.07 40.20
CA LEU A 102 10.09 14.11 40.56
C LEU A 102 9.66 14.81 41.85
N PRO A 103 10.59 15.53 42.52
CA PRO A 103 10.25 16.35 43.69
C PRO A 103 9.12 17.34 43.35
N GLY A 104 8.19 17.52 44.30
CA GLY A 104 7.04 18.40 44.13
C GLY A 104 5.86 17.75 43.41
N ASP A 105 5.77 16.41 43.48
CA ASP A 105 4.67 15.60 42.89
C ASP A 105 4.47 15.83 41.38
N ILE A 106 5.60 15.94 40.69
CA ILE A 106 5.61 16.05 39.26
C ILE A 106 5.82 14.66 38.65
N ASP A 107 4.89 14.23 37.81
CA ASP A 107 5.02 13.04 37.01
C ASP A 107 5.81 13.37 35.73
N PHE A 108 6.92 12.67 35.52
CA PHE A 108 7.75 12.79 34.33
C PHE A 108 7.74 11.47 33.55
N THR A 109 7.54 11.54 32.26
CA THR A 109 7.66 10.39 31.35
C THR A 109 8.59 10.76 30.19
N LEU A 110 9.57 9.89 29.93
CA LEU A 110 10.42 9.93 28.74
C LEU A 110 10.19 8.64 27.95
N GLU A 111 9.70 8.75 26.72
CA GLU A 111 9.41 7.61 25.85
C GLU A 111 10.15 7.72 24.52
N GLY A 112 10.86 6.65 24.15
CA GLY A 112 11.46 6.47 22.84
C GLY A 112 10.76 5.36 22.07
N ILE A 113 10.45 5.61 20.78
CA ILE A 113 9.90 4.61 19.86
C ILE A 113 10.82 4.52 18.66
N PHE A 114 11.10 3.29 18.23
CA PHE A 114 11.82 2.98 17.00
C PHE A 114 11.05 1.95 16.19
N SER A 115 10.95 2.18 14.88
CA SER A 115 10.35 1.26 13.94
C SER A 115 11.18 1.18 12.67
N LYS A 116 11.46 -0.02 12.19
CA LYS A 116 12.15 -0.25 10.91
C LYS A 116 11.36 -1.25 10.08
N GLU A 117 11.09 -0.84 8.85
CA GLU A 117 10.43 -1.68 7.85
C GLU A 117 11.46 -2.48 7.07
N PHE A 118 11.15 -3.75 6.78
CA PHE A 118 11.93 -4.67 5.98
C PHE A 118 11.10 -5.15 4.82
N ASN A 119 11.75 -5.35 3.67
CA ASN A 119 11.15 -5.89 2.47
C ASN A 119 9.89 -5.13 2.01
N PRO A 120 9.89 -3.78 1.98
CA PRO A 120 8.75 -3.07 1.43
C PRO A 120 8.50 -3.54 0.00
N ALA A 121 7.25 -3.76 -0.36
CA ALA A 121 6.89 -4.12 -1.72
C ALA A 121 6.96 -2.89 -2.62
N THR A 122 7.34 -3.11 -3.87
CA THR A 122 7.35 -2.10 -4.93
C THR A 122 6.78 -2.69 -6.21
N VAL A 123 6.16 -1.83 -7.02
CA VAL A 123 5.62 -2.19 -8.33
C VAL A 123 6.39 -1.44 -9.42
N THR A 124 6.86 -2.17 -10.40
CA THR A 124 7.50 -1.60 -11.58
C THR A 124 6.70 -1.99 -12.82
N ASN A 125 6.39 -1.02 -13.67
CA ASN A 125 5.73 -1.32 -14.93
C ASN A 125 6.78 -1.64 -16.00
N LEU A 126 6.94 -2.92 -16.32
CA LEU A 126 7.86 -3.41 -17.35
C LEU A 126 7.36 -3.08 -18.78
N GLY A 127 6.07 -2.79 -18.94
CA GLY A 127 5.49 -2.36 -20.21
C GLY A 127 5.86 -0.93 -20.58
N ARG A 128 6.54 -0.21 -19.69
CA ARG A 128 6.94 1.19 -19.89
C ARG A 128 8.46 1.34 -19.81
N LYS A 129 9.02 2.15 -20.68
CA LYS A 129 10.43 2.55 -20.63
C LYS A 129 10.56 4.07 -20.44
N PHE A 130 11.60 4.48 -19.79
CA PHE A 130 11.91 5.89 -19.63
C PHE A 130 12.20 6.53 -20.99
N LYS A 131 11.51 7.61 -21.30
CA LYS A 131 11.64 8.36 -22.55
C LYS A 131 12.55 9.58 -22.42
N GLY A 132 12.57 10.18 -21.25
CA GLY A 132 13.29 11.42 -20.97
C GLY A 132 12.60 12.24 -19.89
N GLU A 133 13.06 13.46 -19.74
CA GLU A 133 12.46 14.44 -18.84
C GLU A 133 11.81 15.54 -19.65
N GLN A 134 10.68 16.06 -19.19
CA GLN A 134 9.97 17.17 -19.81
C GLN A 134 9.62 18.20 -18.76
N GLU A 135 9.94 19.43 -19.02
CA GLU A 135 9.47 20.57 -18.25
C GLU A 135 8.01 20.86 -18.63
N ILE A 136 7.11 20.71 -17.66
CA ILE A 136 5.66 20.89 -17.82
C ILE A 136 5.26 22.34 -17.46
N ALA A 137 5.96 22.91 -16.48
CA ALA A 137 5.84 24.31 -16.08
C ALA A 137 7.21 24.81 -15.62
N PRO A 138 7.47 26.11 -15.54
CA PRO A 138 8.74 26.65 -15.08
C PRO A 138 9.17 26.04 -13.73
N GLY A 139 10.27 25.28 -13.74
CA GLY A 139 10.80 24.56 -12.57
C GLY A 139 10.12 23.22 -12.23
N ASP A 140 9.08 22.79 -12.94
CA ASP A 140 8.45 21.47 -12.79
C ASP A 140 8.91 20.53 -13.90
N VAL A 141 10.00 19.80 -13.65
CA VAL A 141 10.55 18.79 -14.57
C VAL A 141 10.06 17.42 -14.19
N ARG A 142 9.38 16.74 -15.11
CA ARG A 142 8.81 15.39 -14.87
C ARG A 142 9.42 14.35 -15.78
N ARG A 143 9.57 13.15 -15.23
CA ARG A 143 10.00 11.97 -15.98
C ARG A 143 8.86 11.49 -16.87
N MET A 144 9.15 11.33 -18.16
CA MET A 144 8.21 10.82 -19.15
C MET A 144 8.50 9.37 -19.47
N PHE A 145 7.42 8.61 -19.69
CA PHE A 145 7.51 7.19 -20.02
C PHE A 145 6.71 6.92 -21.29
N GLU A 146 7.17 5.97 -22.08
CA GLU A 146 6.45 5.46 -23.25
C GLU A 146 6.33 3.95 -23.19
N TYR A 147 5.40 3.38 -23.96
CA TYR A 147 5.29 1.93 -24.05
C TYR A 147 6.54 1.30 -24.64
N SER A 148 7.01 0.22 -24.03
CA SER A 148 8.14 -0.57 -24.52
C SER A 148 7.75 -1.56 -25.61
N ASN A 149 6.44 -1.80 -25.80
CA ASN A 149 5.89 -2.77 -26.75
C ASN A 149 4.89 -2.12 -27.71
N SER A 150 4.73 -2.73 -28.89
CA SER A 150 3.84 -2.26 -29.95
C SER A 150 2.36 -2.36 -29.58
N ASN A 151 1.99 -3.30 -28.75
CA ASN A 151 0.60 -3.53 -28.32
C ASN A 151 0.14 -2.56 -27.24
N LYS A 152 1.05 -1.70 -26.75
CA LYS A 152 0.77 -0.73 -25.70
C LYS A 152 0.12 -1.36 -24.44
N THR A 153 0.67 -2.51 -24.03
CA THR A 153 0.22 -3.23 -22.82
C THR A 153 1.09 -2.90 -21.64
N ASP A 154 0.49 -2.75 -20.48
CA ASP A 154 1.17 -2.60 -19.21
C ASP A 154 1.51 -3.98 -18.62
N ALA A 155 2.67 -4.09 -17.98
CA ALA A 155 3.12 -5.30 -17.29
C ALA A 155 3.69 -4.90 -15.93
N TYR A 156 2.93 -5.15 -14.90
CA TYR A 156 3.30 -4.80 -13.53
C TYR A 156 4.10 -5.93 -12.89
N TYR A 157 5.28 -5.58 -12.39
CA TYR A 157 6.16 -6.51 -11.68
C TYR A 157 6.24 -6.11 -10.22
N ILE A 158 5.76 -6.99 -9.34
CA ILE A 158 5.73 -6.79 -7.90
C ILE A 158 6.92 -7.50 -7.28
N THR A 159 7.79 -6.75 -6.62
CA THR A 159 9.00 -7.25 -5.96
C THR A 159 9.28 -6.46 -4.68
N ASN A 160 10.36 -6.74 -3.99
CA ASN A 160 10.78 -5.96 -2.84
C ASN A 160 11.68 -4.80 -3.25
N ALA A 161 11.46 -3.63 -2.67
CA ALA A 161 12.37 -2.51 -2.80
C ALA A 161 13.67 -2.76 -2.03
N GLY A 162 14.79 -2.30 -2.59
CA GLY A 162 16.10 -2.40 -1.96
C GLY A 162 16.31 -1.46 -0.76
N ASN A 163 15.40 -0.50 -0.55
CA ASN A 163 15.47 0.48 0.53
C ASN A 163 14.53 0.11 1.67
N SER A 164 14.88 0.53 2.89
CA SER A 164 14.03 0.35 4.07
C SER A 164 13.48 1.69 4.57
N ALA A 165 12.25 1.68 5.03
CA ALA A 165 11.64 2.78 5.77
C ALA A 165 11.94 2.65 7.26
N TYR A 166 12.01 3.78 7.96
CA TYR A 166 12.19 3.79 9.40
C TYR A 166 11.53 5.01 10.04
N TYR A 167 11.17 4.84 11.28
CA TYR A 167 10.60 5.87 12.13
C TYR A 167 11.25 5.83 13.50
N TYR A 168 11.54 6.99 14.06
CA TYR A 168 11.87 7.12 15.46
C TYR A 168 11.26 8.37 16.05
N SER A 169 10.92 8.31 17.32
CA SER A 169 10.44 9.45 18.10
C SER A 169 10.96 9.41 19.52
N LEU A 170 11.11 10.58 20.09
CA LEU A 170 11.40 10.79 21.51
C LEU A 170 10.38 11.79 22.05
N THR A 171 9.64 11.36 23.07
CA THR A 171 8.62 12.17 23.74
C THR A 171 9.03 12.38 25.18
N ALA A 172 9.03 13.62 25.65
CA ALA A 172 9.15 13.96 27.06
C ALA A 172 7.85 14.64 27.50
N SER A 173 7.30 14.20 28.62
CA SER A 173 6.09 14.77 29.22
C SER A 173 6.25 15.03 30.70
N LEU A 174 5.61 16.10 31.16
CA LEU A 174 5.50 16.51 32.55
C LEU A 174 4.03 16.71 32.89
N ALA A 175 3.61 16.22 34.05
CA ALA A 175 2.26 16.45 34.56
C ALA A 175 2.33 16.73 36.07
N LYS A 176 1.46 17.63 36.53
CA LYS A 176 1.31 17.91 37.95
C LYS A 176 -0.16 18.15 38.29
N THR A 177 -0.59 17.50 39.36
CA THR A 177 -1.88 17.77 40.00
C THR A 177 -1.63 18.56 41.27
N PHE A 178 -2.28 19.71 41.42
CA PHE A 178 -2.19 20.56 42.58
C PHE A 178 -3.31 20.25 43.56
N ASP A 179 -3.07 20.45 44.85
CA ASP A 179 -4.01 20.10 45.93
C ASP A 179 -5.36 20.85 45.80
N PHE A 180 -5.38 22.00 45.14
CA PHE A 180 -6.60 22.78 44.91
C PHE A 180 -7.37 22.28 43.64
N GLY A 181 -7.03 21.14 43.08
CA GLY A 181 -7.76 20.47 42.00
C GLY A 181 -7.35 20.86 40.55
N LEU A 182 -6.36 21.76 40.37
CA LEU A 182 -5.82 22.05 39.04
C LEU A 182 -4.88 20.92 38.58
N HIS A 183 -5.08 20.44 37.35
CA HIS A 183 -4.16 19.53 36.67
C HIS A 183 -3.54 20.23 35.45
N LEU A 184 -2.21 20.27 35.40
CA LEU A 184 -1.45 20.80 34.27
C LEU A 184 -0.59 19.69 33.68
N SER A 185 -0.56 19.62 32.34
CA SER A 185 0.35 18.73 31.62
C SER A 185 0.96 19.43 30.41
N ALA A 186 2.21 19.10 30.12
CA ALA A 186 2.94 19.54 28.95
C ALA A 186 3.73 18.38 28.36
N SER A 187 3.75 18.27 27.04
CA SER A 187 4.54 17.28 26.35
C SER A 187 5.22 17.86 25.11
N TYR A 188 6.40 17.33 24.83
CA TYR A 188 7.14 17.63 23.61
C TYR A 188 7.60 16.35 22.95
N THR A 189 7.30 16.21 21.65
CA THR A 189 7.71 15.09 20.84
C THR A 189 8.55 15.55 19.66
N ARG A 190 9.71 14.95 19.48
CA ARG A 190 10.50 15.07 18.27
C ARG A 190 10.49 13.72 17.55
N SER A 191 10.07 13.73 16.29
CA SER A 191 10.04 12.52 15.48
C SER A 191 10.68 12.73 14.12
N TYR A 192 11.12 11.63 13.53
CA TYR A 192 11.59 11.56 12.16
C TYR A 192 11.03 10.30 11.51
N ALA A 193 10.49 10.46 10.31
CA ALA A 193 9.96 9.36 9.50
C ALA A 193 10.59 9.40 8.11
N LYS A 194 11.03 8.24 7.64
CA LYS A 194 11.38 8.01 6.25
C LYS A 194 10.53 6.85 5.76
N SER A 195 9.59 7.14 4.87
CA SER A 195 8.77 6.13 4.22
C SER A 195 9.34 5.78 2.87
N TYR A 196 9.12 4.54 2.46
CA TYR A 196 9.27 4.11 1.10
C TYR A 196 7.86 3.91 0.56
N GLY A 197 7.40 4.84 -0.25
CA GLY A 197 6.11 4.74 -0.92
C GLY A 197 6.34 4.99 -2.40
N ASP A 198 5.95 4.06 -3.24
CA ASP A 198 6.02 4.15 -4.69
C ASP A 198 4.64 4.38 -5.31
N GLY A 199 3.68 4.78 -4.49
CA GLY A 199 2.31 5.03 -4.94
C GLY A 199 1.54 3.76 -5.26
N ILE A 200 1.88 2.62 -4.63
CA ILE A 200 1.06 1.42 -4.68
C ILE A 200 -0.27 1.75 -4.01
N GLY A 201 -1.16 2.36 -4.77
CA GLY A 201 -2.57 2.48 -4.43
C GLY A 201 -3.35 1.29 -4.97
N ASP A 202 -4.63 1.27 -4.71
CA ASP A 202 -5.56 0.36 -5.36
C ASP A 202 -5.52 0.63 -6.86
N GLN A 203 -4.90 -0.28 -7.61
CA GLN A 203 -4.88 -0.29 -9.07
C GLN A 203 -5.74 -1.43 -9.58
#